data_d0bae683e407d6a9e9c7087cc5b07d77
#
_entry.id   d0bae683e407d6a9e9c7087cc5b07d77
#
_cell.length_a   1.000
_cell.length_b   1.000
_cell.length_c   1.000
_cell.angle_alpha   90.00
_cell.angle_beta   90.00
_cell.angle_gamma   90.00
#
_symmetry.space_group_name_H-M   'P 1'
#
loop_
_entity.id
_entity.type
_entity.pdbx_description
1 polymer ?
#
loop_
_entity_poly.entity_id
_entity_poly.type
_entity_poly.pdbx_seq_one_letter_code
_entity_poly.pdbx_strand_id
1 'polypeptide(L)'
;MKNNIIRGITTLFTIVLTASLGRIQNTETHFTETWYDLNMSRVIENTRAAGISAEYWVRSDGVKMYGDMVIVAAHPSIPRYSLVETSLGTGIVLDRHTCQDAELIDIATDWKE
;
A
#
# COMPACT_ATOMS: atom_id res chain seq x y z
N MET A 1 -15.74 7.58 0.06
CA MET A 1 -14.42 7.44 -0.57
C MET A 1 -14.60 7.29 -2.07
N LYS A 2 -13.92 8.09 -2.81
CA LYS A 2 -13.95 7.99 -4.26
C LYS A 2 -12.70 7.27 -4.73
N ASN A 3 -12.89 6.27 -5.56
CA ASN A 3 -11.80 5.52 -6.14
C ASN A 3 -11.64 5.92 -7.59
N ASN A 4 -10.48 6.43 -7.94
CA ASN A 4 -10.16 6.78 -9.30
C ASN A 4 -9.06 5.84 -9.78
N ILE A 5 -9.25 5.31 -10.97
CA ILE A 5 -8.28 4.37 -11.52
C ILE A 5 -7.04 5.13 -11.94
N ILE A 6 -5.90 4.72 -11.42
CA ILE A 6 -4.60 5.18 -11.87
C ILE A 6 -4.29 4.43 -13.16
N ARG A 7 -3.86 5.16 -14.17
CA ARG A 7 -3.55 4.55 -15.46
C ARG A 7 -2.39 3.58 -15.33
N GLY A 8 -2.56 2.41 -15.87
CA GLY A 8 -1.58 1.37 -15.91
C GLY A 8 -1.86 0.26 -14.92
N ILE A 9 -1.15 -0.79 -15.07
CA ILE A 9 -1.18 -1.94 -14.19
C ILE A 9 0.17 -2.03 -13.53
N THR A 10 0.18 -2.08 -12.21
CA THR A 10 1.40 -2.23 -11.47
C THR A 10 1.72 -3.71 -11.35
N THR A 11 2.93 -4.07 -11.74
CA THR A 11 3.44 -5.40 -11.48
C THR A 11 3.94 -5.45 -10.05
N LEU A 12 3.32 -6.31 -9.27
CA LEU A 12 3.73 -6.52 -7.88
C LEU A 12 4.85 -7.56 -7.84
N PHE A 13 5.94 -7.19 -7.20
CA PHE A 13 6.98 -8.14 -6.82
C PHE A 13 6.91 -8.37 -5.33
N THR A 14 6.48 -9.56 -4.94
CA THR A 14 6.54 -9.96 -3.54
C THR A 14 7.85 -10.67 -3.32
N ILE A 15 8.65 -10.13 -2.43
CA ILE A 15 9.92 -10.73 -2.04
C ILE A 15 9.68 -11.44 -0.72
N VAL A 16 9.79 -12.76 -0.74
CA VAL A 16 9.70 -13.56 0.48
C VAL A 16 11.11 -14.01 0.85
N LEU A 17 11.59 -13.51 1.97
CA LEU A 17 12.87 -13.92 2.50
C LEU A 17 12.66 -15.17 3.35
N THR A 18 13.21 -16.29 2.90
CA THR A 18 13.17 -17.53 3.66
C THR A 18 14.41 -17.57 4.55
N ALA A 19 14.27 -17.08 5.77
CA ALA A 19 15.41 -16.88 6.67
C ALA A 19 16.23 -18.14 6.91
N SER A 20 15.56 -19.30 7.04
CA SER A 20 16.24 -20.56 7.30
C SER A 20 17.12 -21.03 6.14
N LEU A 21 16.87 -20.55 4.93
CA LEU A 21 17.59 -20.97 3.73
C LEU A 21 18.33 -19.82 3.08
N GLY A 22 18.14 -18.59 3.55
CA GLY A 22 18.73 -17.39 2.94
C GLY A 22 18.27 -17.16 1.50
N ARG A 23 17.15 -17.75 1.10
CA ARG A 23 16.63 -17.61 -0.26
C ARG A 23 15.61 -16.50 -0.34
N ILE A 24 15.65 -15.77 -1.45
CA ILE A 24 14.64 -14.78 -1.78
C ILE A 24 13.78 -15.37 -2.89
N GLN A 25 12.49 -15.45 -2.64
CA GLN A 25 11.50 -15.81 -3.65
C GLN A 25 10.82 -14.55 -4.14
N ASN A 26 10.78 -14.39 -5.45
CA ASN A 26 10.06 -13.30 -6.09
C ASN A 26 8.77 -13.86 -6.68
N THR A 27 7.65 -13.32 -6.23
CA THR A 27 6.36 -13.59 -6.84
C THR A 27 5.90 -12.33 -7.54
N GLU A 28 5.62 -12.45 -8.81
CA GLU A 28 5.13 -11.33 -9.61
C GLU A 28 3.62 -11.41 -9.72
N THR A 29 2.95 -10.32 -9.39
CA THR A 29 1.50 -10.20 -9.47
C THR A 29 1.15 -8.83 -10.04
N HIS A 30 0.10 -8.78 -10.86
CA HIS A 30 -0.40 -7.53 -11.41
C HIS A 30 -1.58 -7.05 -10.57
N PHE A 31 -1.49 -5.80 -10.09
CA PHE A 31 -2.58 -5.15 -9.38
C PHE A 31 -3.17 -4.04 -10.23
N THR A 32 -4.48 -3.89 -10.15
CA THR A 32 -5.15 -2.67 -10.57
C THR A 32 -4.97 -1.63 -9.47
N GLU A 33 -4.55 -0.44 -9.83
CA GLU A 33 -4.35 0.64 -8.87
C GLU A 33 -5.47 1.66 -8.96
N THR A 34 -6.01 2.00 -7.81
CA THR A 34 -6.90 3.15 -7.63
C THR A 34 -6.28 4.07 -6.59
N TRP A 35 -6.90 5.22 -6.35
CA TRP A 35 -6.43 6.11 -5.31
C TRP A 35 -7.62 6.65 -4.51
N TYR A 36 -7.34 7.03 -3.27
CA TYR A 36 -8.34 7.59 -2.38
C TYR A 36 -7.72 8.64 -1.48
N ASP A 37 -8.54 9.57 -1.01
CA ASP A 37 -8.16 10.57 -0.05
C ASP A 37 -8.94 10.33 1.23
N LEU A 38 -8.23 10.08 2.32
CA LEU A 38 -8.79 9.85 3.64
C LEU A 38 -7.87 10.48 4.67
N ASN A 39 -8.46 11.01 5.72
CA ASN A 39 -7.68 11.43 6.88
C ASN A 39 -7.03 10.19 7.49
N MET A 40 -5.70 10.15 7.48
CA MET A 40 -4.93 8.97 7.86
C MET A 40 -4.64 8.88 9.37
N SER A 41 -5.12 9.82 10.17
CA SER A 41 -4.77 9.89 11.60
C SER A 41 -5.03 8.57 12.34
N ARG A 42 -6.21 7.97 12.14
CA ARG A 42 -6.55 6.71 12.79
C ARG A 42 -5.70 5.56 12.29
N VAL A 43 -5.47 5.50 10.98
CA VAL A 43 -4.65 4.44 10.37
C VAL A 43 -3.23 4.51 10.90
N ILE A 44 -2.66 5.70 10.97
CA ILE A 44 -1.31 5.91 11.48
C ILE A 44 -1.23 5.57 12.98
N GLU A 45 -2.21 6.01 13.75
CA GLU A 45 -2.28 5.70 15.17
C GLU A 45 -2.31 4.19 15.42
N ASN A 46 -3.14 3.47 14.67
CA ASN A 46 -3.24 2.02 14.78
C ASN A 46 -1.94 1.33 14.37
N THR A 47 -1.27 1.84 13.35
CA THR A 47 0.00 1.29 12.87
C THR A 47 1.09 1.45 13.94
N ARG A 48 1.16 2.61 14.57
CA ARG A 48 2.11 2.86 15.65
C ARG A 48 1.80 2.01 16.87
N ALA A 49 0.53 1.82 17.20
CA ALA A 49 0.12 0.95 18.29
C ALA A 49 0.51 -0.51 18.02
N ALA A 50 0.60 -0.91 16.75
CA ALA A 50 1.08 -2.24 16.37
C ALA A 50 2.61 -2.37 16.44
N GLY A 51 3.32 -1.31 16.80
CA GLY A 51 4.77 -1.34 16.96
C GLY A 51 5.56 -0.94 15.72
N ILE A 52 4.90 -0.46 14.68
CA ILE A 52 5.54 -0.03 13.44
C ILE A 52 5.60 1.50 13.45
N SER A 53 6.78 2.05 13.73
CA SER A 53 6.97 3.49 13.85
C SER A 53 7.72 4.04 12.64
N ALA A 54 7.13 5.06 12.02
CA ALA A 54 7.75 5.82 10.96
C ALA A 54 7.09 7.20 10.90
N GLU A 55 7.65 8.09 10.11
CA GLU A 55 7.09 9.40 9.89
C GLU A 55 5.96 9.30 8.87
N TYR A 56 4.82 9.92 9.18
CA TYR A 56 3.77 10.15 8.19
C TYR A 56 3.99 11.49 7.54
N TRP A 57 3.98 11.53 6.20
CA TRP A 57 4.13 12.77 5.44
C TRP A 57 3.48 12.63 4.07
N VAL A 58 3.28 13.75 3.41
CA VAL A 58 2.70 13.78 2.06
C VAL A 58 3.79 14.20 1.09
N ARG A 59 4.04 13.35 0.13
CA ARG A 59 5.07 13.57 -0.90
C ARG A 59 4.65 14.74 -1.81
N SER A 60 5.60 15.32 -2.50
CA SER A 60 5.34 16.49 -3.35
C SER A 60 4.32 16.24 -4.45
N ASP A 61 4.13 14.99 -4.87
CA ASP A 61 3.11 14.60 -5.85
C ASP A 61 1.75 14.27 -5.21
N GLY A 62 1.61 14.44 -3.90
CA GLY A 62 0.36 14.21 -3.18
C GLY A 62 0.19 12.79 -2.66
N VAL A 63 1.16 11.91 -2.87
CA VAL A 63 1.10 10.54 -2.37
C VAL A 63 1.39 10.55 -0.86
N LYS A 64 0.54 9.88 -0.09
CA LYS A 64 0.71 9.79 1.36
C LYS A 64 1.69 8.69 1.70
N MET A 65 2.66 9.04 2.52
CA MET A 65 3.83 8.20 2.80
C MET A 65 3.90 7.85 4.28
N TYR A 66 4.44 6.67 4.54
CA TYR A 66 4.83 6.23 5.88
C TYR A 66 6.29 5.81 5.83
N GLY A 67 7.18 6.65 6.37
CA GLY A 67 8.61 6.50 6.11
C GLY A 67 8.88 6.61 4.61
N ASP A 68 9.59 5.65 4.08
CA ASP A 68 9.93 5.62 2.64
C ASP A 68 8.89 4.88 1.80
N MET A 69 7.75 4.51 2.38
CA MET A 69 6.78 3.65 1.71
C MET A 69 5.48 4.38 1.43
N VAL A 70 4.87 4.02 0.31
CA VAL A 70 3.56 4.52 -0.10
C VAL A 70 2.49 3.82 0.75
N ILE A 71 1.53 4.57 1.27
CA ILE A 71 0.42 3.98 2.04
C ILE A 71 -0.62 3.43 1.08
N VAL A 72 -0.97 2.15 1.24
CA VAL A 72 -2.00 1.52 0.43
C VAL A 72 -3.05 0.84 1.30
N ALA A 73 -4.26 0.78 0.75
CA ALA A 73 -5.33 -0.07 1.25
C ALA A 73 -5.43 -1.30 0.35
N ALA A 74 -5.63 -2.45 0.92
CA ALA A 74 -5.69 -3.70 0.19
C ALA A 74 -6.86 -4.57 0.66
N HIS A 75 -7.19 -5.55 -0.17
CA HIS A 75 -8.18 -6.57 0.18
C HIS A 75 -7.74 -7.33 1.45
N PRO A 76 -8.69 -7.76 2.30
CA PRO A 76 -8.35 -8.48 3.54
C PRO A 76 -7.52 -9.75 3.36
N SER A 77 -7.48 -10.32 2.16
CA SER A 77 -6.64 -11.49 1.86
C SER A 77 -5.15 -11.15 1.90
N ILE A 78 -4.80 -9.85 1.78
CA ILE A 78 -3.42 -9.41 1.86
C ILE A 78 -3.17 -8.95 3.30
N PRO A 79 -2.24 -9.58 4.02
CA PRO A 79 -2.02 -9.23 5.42
C PRO A 79 -1.62 -7.77 5.59
N ARG A 80 -2.14 -7.16 6.66
CA ARG A 80 -1.75 -5.80 7.03
C ARG A 80 -0.24 -5.75 7.25
N TYR A 81 0.37 -4.65 6.85
CA TYR A 81 1.81 -4.39 6.92
C TYR A 81 2.64 -5.17 5.89
N SER A 82 2.01 -5.88 4.96
CA SER A 82 2.71 -6.44 3.80
C SER A 82 3.28 -5.33 2.93
N LEU A 83 4.40 -5.60 2.31
CA LEU A 83 4.99 -4.69 1.32
C LEU A 83 4.53 -5.11 -0.07
N VAL A 84 4.15 -4.13 -0.86
CA VAL A 84 3.70 -4.34 -2.24
C VAL A 84 4.38 -3.31 -3.14
N GLU A 85 4.77 -3.71 -4.34
CA GLU A 85 5.29 -2.74 -5.30
C GLU A 85 4.16 -2.06 -6.03
N THR A 86 4.21 -0.74 -6.08
CA THR A 86 3.25 0.07 -6.81
C THR A 86 3.94 0.86 -7.91
N SER A 87 3.15 1.44 -8.82
CA SER A 87 3.71 2.32 -9.85
C SER A 87 4.34 3.60 -9.27
N LEU A 88 4.03 3.90 -8.00
CA LEU A 88 4.47 5.13 -7.32
C LEU A 88 5.54 4.86 -6.26
N GLY A 89 6.00 3.63 -6.14
CA GLY A 89 7.03 3.21 -5.20
C GLY A 89 6.61 2.00 -4.38
N THR A 90 7.50 1.52 -3.52
CA THR A 90 7.19 0.42 -2.61
C THR A 90 6.10 0.86 -1.64
N GLY A 91 5.04 0.10 -1.56
CA GLY A 91 3.92 0.37 -0.69
C GLY A 91 3.89 -0.51 0.54
N ILE A 92 3.21 -0.03 1.57
CA ILE A 92 2.92 -0.79 2.78
C ILE A 92 1.40 -0.80 3.00
N VAL A 93 0.86 -1.97 3.25
CA VAL A 93 -0.58 -2.13 3.47
C VAL A 93 -0.91 -1.71 4.90
N LEU A 94 -1.46 -0.51 5.06
CA LEU A 94 -1.88 0.00 6.36
C LEU A 94 -3.39 0.00 6.54
N ASP A 95 -4.15 -0.15 5.45
CA ASP A 95 -5.59 0.00 5.48
C ASP A 95 -6.25 -1.10 4.65
N ARG A 96 -7.56 -1.18 4.74
CA ARG A 96 -8.37 -2.17 4.03
C ARG A 96 -9.37 -1.46 3.13
N HIS A 97 -9.55 -1.95 1.91
CA HIS A 97 -10.65 -1.53 1.08
C HIS A 97 -11.80 -2.54 1.17
N THR A 98 -12.99 -2.08 0.80
CA THR A 98 -14.22 -2.90 0.85
C THR A 98 -14.56 -3.52 -0.50
N CYS A 99 -13.78 -3.24 -1.53
CA CYS A 99 -13.94 -3.84 -2.84
C CYS A 99 -13.67 -5.35 -2.76
N GLN A 100 -14.43 -6.14 -3.51
CA GLN A 100 -14.25 -7.59 -3.51
C GLN A 100 -13.08 -8.05 -4.38
N ASP A 101 -12.52 -7.15 -5.18
CA ASP A 101 -11.40 -7.46 -6.05
C ASP A 101 -10.11 -7.56 -5.24
N ALA A 102 -9.61 -8.78 -5.07
CA ALA A 102 -8.37 -9.04 -4.34
C ALA A 102 -7.13 -8.57 -5.11
N GLU A 103 -7.25 -8.26 -6.38
CA GLU A 103 -6.16 -7.78 -7.23
C GLU A 103 -6.14 -6.26 -7.37
N LEU A 104 -6.93 -5.55 -6.57
CA LEU A 104 -6.97 -4.10 -6.54
C LEU A 104 -6.29 -3.59 -5.29
N ILE A 105 -5.42 -2.60 -5.46
CA ILE A 105 -4.89 -1.81 -4.34
C ILE A 105 -5.30 -0.35 -4.51
N ASP A 106 -5.52 0.31 -3.39
CA ASP A 106 -6.01 1.69 -3.35
C ASP A 106 -4.92 2.54 -2.67
N ILE A 107 -4.35 3.46 -3.42
CA ILE A 107 -3.21 4.24 -2.95
C ILE A 107 -3.72 5.51 -2.26
N ALA A 108 -3.23 5.75 -1.06
CA ALA A 108 -3.59 6.93 -0.29
C ALA A 108 -2.92 8.18 -0.87
N THR A 109 -3.72 9.16 -1.22
CA THR A 109 -3.24 10.43 -1.79
C THR A 109 -4.06 11.59 -1.26
N ASP A 110 -3.61 12.81 -1.56
CA ASP A 110 -4.43 14.02 -1.35
C ASP A 110 -5.00 14.54 -2.68
N TRP A 111 -4.99 13.72 -3.71
CA TRP A 111 -5.45 14.11 -5.03
C TRP A 111 -6.94 14.44 -5.02
N LYS A 112 -7.31 15.40 -5.86
CA LYS A 112 -8.70 15.78 -6.09
C LYS A 112 -9.09 15.43 -7.51
N GLU A 113 -10.38 15.19 -7.68
CA GLU A 113 -10.93 14.96 -9.02
C GLU A 113 -11.00 16.26 -9.83
#